data_2039e326e26c0c0ac89540ba6cc9ce5a
#
_entry.id   2039e326e26c0c0ac89540ba6cc9ce5a
#
_cell.length_a   1.000
_cell.length_b   1.000
_cell.length_c   1.000
_cell.angle_alpha   90.00
_cell.angle_beta   90.00
_cell.angle_gamma   90.00
#
_symmetry.space_group_name_H-M   'P 1'
#
loop_
_entity.id
_entity.type
_entity.pdbx_description
1 polymer ?
#
loop_
_entity_poly.entity_id
_entity_poly.type
_entity_poly.pdbx_seq_one_letter_code
_entity_poly.pdbx_strand_id
1 'polypeptide(L)'
;PNTDPKKTLKDKKKAYIARYALGRDYHKKMRKQLAKLAQKIGLSFPYQKYRVFADSAPVLEKPLGMKANLGWIGKNTLLLNKDQGSWFFLGEIFTNAPLKVNQSKTENACGKCSACISVCPTNAIISPGELDARRCIAYLTIEHKGVIPVAGWVGEGGGSRCQDETGGEEVGWWF
;
A
#
# COMPACT_ATOMS: atom_id res chain seq x y z
N PRO A 1 -11.01 -9.85 -12.37
CA PRO A 1 -11.31 -11.27 -12.23
C PRO A 1 -11.83 -11.54 -10.83
N ASN A 2 -13.00 -12.21 -10.78
CA ASN A 2 -13.73 -12.49 -9.53
C ASN A 2 -13.24 -13.81 -8.92
N THR A 3 -11.93 -13.89 -8.64
CA THR A 3 -11.36 -15.07 -7.99
C THR A 3 -11.33 -14.85 -6.48
N ASP A 4 -11.87 -15.79 -5.74
CA ASP A 4 -11.77 -15.81 -4.29
C ASP A 4 -10.29 -15.99 -3.88
N PRO A 5 -9.68 -14.98 -3.23
CA PRO A 5 -8.28 -15.07 -2.83
C PRO A 5 -8.02 -16.25 -1.88
N LYS A 6 -8.93 -16.50 -0.95
CA LYS A 6 -8.81 -17.56 0.05
C LYS A 6 -8.76 -18.94 -0.61
N LYS A 7 -9.61 -19.18 -1.62
CA LYS A 7 -9.62 -20.43 -2.38
C LYS A 7 -8.32 -20.64 -3.16
N THR A 8 -7.81 -19.57 -3.81
CA THR A 8 -6.57 -19.65 -4.58
C THR A 8 -5.35 -19.88 -3.68
N LEU A 9 -5.28 -19.20 -2.53
CA LEU A 9 -4.18 -19.34 -1.57
C LEU A 9 -4.13 -20.74 -0.92
N LYS A 10 -5.28 -21.42 -0.78
CA LYS A 10 -5.35 -22.80 -0.26
C LYS A 10 -4.90 -23.86 -1.30
N ASP A 11 -4.89 -23.50 -2.58
CA ASP A 11 -4.50 -24.43 -3.66
C ASP A 11 -2.98 -24.42 -3.87
N LYS A 12 -2.29 -25.43 -3.33
CA LYS A 12 -0.82 -25.57 -3.44
C LYS A 12 -0.29 -25.66 -4.88
N LYS A 13 -1.17 -25.89 -5.88
CA LYS A 13 -0.80 -25.96 -7.30
C LYS A 13 -0.93 -24.64 -8.03
N LYS A 14 -1.40 -23.58 -7.35
CA LYS A 14 -1.63 -22.25 -7.95
C LYS A 14 -0.81 -21.18 -7.25
N ALA A 15 -0.22 -20.29 -8.04
CA ALA A 15 0.33 -19.05 -7.52
C ALA A 15 -0.79 -18.02 -7.34
N TYR A 16 -0.72 -17.24 -6.27
CA TYR A 16 -1.59 -16.09 -6.08
C TYR A 16 -0.92 -14.85 -6.68
N ILE A 17 -1.61 -14.21 -7.60
CA ILE A 17 -1.16 -12.95 -8.20
C ILE A 17 -1.94 -11.82 -7.55
N ALA A 18 -1.23 -10.81 -7.03
CA ALA A 18 -1.83 -9.65 -6.39
C ALA A 18 -2.84 -8.95 -7.33
N ARG A 19 -3.95 -8.50 -6.78
CA ARG A 19 -5.06 -7.92 -7.56
C ARG A 19 -4.64 -6.73 -8.42
N TYR A 20 -3.72 -5.90 -7.95
CA TYR A 20 -3.24 -4.75 -8.70
C TYR A 20 -2.52 -5.13 -9.99
N ALA A 21 -1.91 -6.32 -10.02
CA ALA A 21 -1.20 -6.84 -11.19
C ALA A 21 -2.13 -7.54 -12.20
N LEU A 22 -3.40 -7.78 -11.82
CA LEU A 22 -4.39 -8.39 -12.69
C LEU A 22 -5.09 -7.34 -13.53
N GLY A 23 -4.73 -7.20 -14.79
CA GLY A 23 -5.42 -6.31 -15.70
C GLY A 23 -4.50 -5.31 -16.40
N ARG A 24 -5.04 -4.13 -16.69
CA ARG A 24 -4.27 -3.07 -17.35
C ARG A 24 -3.38 -2.35 -16.35
N ASP A 25 -2.22 -1.90 -16.82
CA ASP A 25 -1.30 -1.06 -16.07
C ASP A 25 -2.03 0.12 -15.39
N TYR A 26 -2.12 0.06 -14.06
CA TYR A 26 -2.83 1.05 -13.26
C TYR A 26 -2.16 2.42 -13.30
N HIS A 27 -0.83 2.50 -13.46
CA HIS A 27 -0.10 3.76 -13.56
C HIS A 27 -0.59 4.60 -14.73
N LYS A 28 -0.75 3.97 -15.91
CA LYS A 28 -1.27 4.64 -17.11
C LYS A 28 -2.71 5.09 -16.91
N LYS A 29 -3.53 4.23 -16.30
CA LYS A 29 -4.94 4.54 -16.01
C LYS A 29 -5.04 5.72 -15.04
N MET A 30 -4.32 5.69 -13.94
CA MET A 30 -4.34 6.75 -12.93
C MET A 30 -3.84 8.07 -13.49
N ARG A 31 -2.67 8.09 -14.13
CA ARG A 31 -2.16 9.32 -14.76
C ARG A 31 -3.16 9.94 -15.73
N LYS A 32 -3.84 9.11 -16.54
CA LYS A 32 -4.89 9.60 -17.45
C LYS A 32 -6.08 10.20 -16.70
N GLN A 33 -6.51 9.60 -15.60
CA GLN A 33 -7.62 10.11 -14.78
C GLN A 33 -7.23 11.39 -14.06
N LEU A 34 -6.03 11.45 -13.48
CA LEU A 34 -5.50 12.63 -12.80
C LEU A 34 -5.34 13.82 -13.79
N ALA A 35 -4.85 13.57 -15.01
CA ALA A 35 -4.77 14.59 -16.04
C ALA A 35 -6.15 15.16 -16.41
N LYS A 36 -7.16 14.30 -16.56
CA LYS A 36 -8.55 14.75 -16.78
C LYS A 36 -9.09 15.58 -15.61
N LEU A 37 -8.76 15.20 -14.37
CA LEU A 37 -9.14 15.96 -13.20
C LEU A 37 -8.45 17.32 -13.16
N ALA A 38 -7.15 17.36 -13.44
CA ALA A 38 -6.38 18.60 -13.53
C ALA A 38 -6.93 19.54 -14.61
N GLN A 39 -7.33 19.01 -15.77
CA GLN A 39 -8.02 19.79 -16.82
C GLN A 39 -9.35 20.38 -16.34
N LYS A 40 -10.14 19.61 -15.58
CA LYS A 40 -11.39 20.13 -15.00
C LYS A 40 -11.14 21.24 -13.98
N ILE A 41 -10.10 21.11 -13.15
CA ILE A 41 -9.66 22.19 -12.26
C ILE A 41 -9.29 23.43 -13.07
N GLY A 42 -8.64 23.25 -14.22
CA GLY A 42 -8.27 24.33 -15.14
C GLY A 42 -9.44 25.16 -15.68
N LEU A 43 -10.64 24.63 -15.71
CA LEU A 43 -11.83 25.41 -16.09
C LEU A 43 -12.11 26.54 -15.10
N SER A 44 -11.79 26.35 -13.82
CA SER A 44 -11.90 27.39 -12.78
C SER A 44 -10.63 28.22 -12.62
N PHE A 45 -9.49 27.72 -13.10
CA PHE A 45 -8.18 28.36 -12.98
C PHE A 45 -7.44 28.30 -14.34
N PRO A 46 -7.78 29.12 -15.31
CA PRO A 46 -7.34 28.99 -16.71
C PRO A 46 -5.82 29.11 -16.92
N TYR A 47 -5.10 29.73 -15.99
CA TYR A 47 -3.63 29.88 -16.05
C TYR A 47 -2.87 28.85 -15.23
N GLN A 48 -3.55 27.81 -14.72
CA GLN A 48 -2.87 26.77 -13.95
C GLN A 48 -1.89 25.99 -14.81
N LYS A 49 -0.77 25.65 -14.19
CA LYS A 49 0.15 24.59 -14.65
C LYS A 49 -0.02 23.39 -13.73
N TYR A 50 0.13 22.19 -14.29
CA TYR A 50 0.05 20.99 -13.47
C TYR A 50 1.00 19.90 -13.95
N ARG A 51 1.37 19.00 -13.05
CA ARG A 51 2.00 17.71 -13.32
C ARG A 51 1.26 16.64 -12.50
N VAL A 52 1.09 15.47 -13.12
CA VAL A 52 0.45 14.32 -12.47
C VAL A 52 1.47 13.23 -12.20
N PHE A 53 1.38 12.61 -11.05
CA PHE A 53 2.22 11.51 -10.65
C PHE A 53 1.36 10.35 -10.16
N ALA A 54 1.88 9.14 -10.28
CA ALA A 54 1.32 7.94 -9.72
C ALA A 54 2.46 6.94 -9.63
N ASP A 55 2.83 6.56 -8.42
CA ASP A 55 3.87 5.62 -8.05
C ASP A 55 5.27 6.02 -8.60
N SER A 56 5.69 5.58 -9.74
CA SER A 56 7.04 5.66 -10.33
C SER A 56 7.64 7.07 -10.49
N ALA A 57 7.55 7.92 -9.46
CA ALA A 57 8.12 9.26 -9.42
C ALA A 57 8.82 9.49 -8.07
N PRO A 58 9.81 10.41 -8.01
CA PRO A 58 10.48 10.76 -6.75
C PRO A 58 9.58 11.65 -5.88
N VAL A 59 8.40 11.14 -5.52
CA VAL A 59 7.38 11.82 -4.71
C VAL A 59 7.14 11.00 -3.45
N LEU A 60 7.13 11.65 -2.30
CA LEU A 60 6.81 11.03 -1.02
C LEU A 60 5.28 10.90 -0.86
N GLU A 61 4.66 10.03 -1.64
CA GLU A 61 3.21 9.87 -1.74
C GLU A 61 2.53 9.66 -0.39
N LYS A 62 3.04 8.74 0.43
CA LYS A 62 2.44 8.42 1.74
C LYS A 62 2.46 9.62 2.70
N PRO A 63 3.58 10.33 2.91
CA PRO A 63 3.59 11.58 3.69
C PRO A 63 2.68 12.67 3.14
N LEU A 64 2.60 12.83 1.82
CA LEU A 64 1.68 13.78 1.19
C LEU A 64 0.22 13.37 1.40
N GLY A 65 -0.10 12.10 1.24
CA GLY A 65 -1.44 11.56 1.50
C GLY A 65 -1.86 11.77 2.96
N MET A 66 -0.94 11.58 3.92
CA MET A 66 -1.21 11.89 5.33
C MET A 66 -1.46 13.38 5.55
N LYS A 67 -0.65 14.26 4.96
CA LYS A 67 -0.86 15.73 5.03
C LYS A 67 -2.17 16.15 4.36
N ALA A 68 -2.58 15.47 3.29
CA ALA A 68 -3.87 15.68 2.62
C ALA A 68 -5.06 15.08 3.39
N ASN A 69 -4.83 14.52 4.58
CA ASN A 69 -5.85 13.92 5.43
C ASN A 69 -6.56 12.70 4.79
N LEU A 70 -5.86 11.96 3.95
CA LEU A 70 -6.38 10.72 3.38
C LEU A 70 -6.32 9.55 4.37
N GLY A 71 -5.48 9.66 5.39
CA GLY A 71 -5.29 8.64 6.41
C GLY A 71 -4.05 8.91 7.27
N TRP A 72 -3.57 7.91 7.98
CA TRP A 72 -2.37 7.97 8.80
C TRP A 72 -1.33 6.94 8.32
N ILE A 73 -0.07 7.17 8.61
CA ILE A 73 0.98 6.17 8.36
C ILE A 73 0.95 5.16 9.50
N GLY A 74 0.62 3.91 9.16
CA GLY A 74 0.56 2.81 10.11
C GLY A 74 1.93 2.33 10.57
N LYS A 75 1.92 1.46 11.59
CA LYS A 75 3.15 0.80 12.07
C LYS A 75 3.82 -0.08 11.01
N ASN A 76 3.08 -0.49 9.99
CA ASN A 76 3.57 -1.23 8.81
C ASN A 76 4.10 -0.32 7.69
N THR A 77 4.26 0.98 7.93
CA THR A 77 4.72 1.99 6.97
C THR A 77 3.78 2.29 5.79
N LEU A 78 2.57 1.72 5.78
CA LEU A 78 1.56 2.01 4.76
C LEU A 78 0.68 3.19 5.19
N LEU A 79 0.13 3.91 4.21
CA LEU A 79 -0.96 4.86 4.47
C LEU A 79 -2.25 4.07 4.68
N LEU A 80 -2.89 4.26 5.81
CA LEU A 80 -4.10 3.57 6.23
C LEU A 80 -5.27 4.54 6.32
N ASN A 81 -6.44 4.06 5.92
CA ASN A 81 -7.72 4.77 6.03
C ASN A 81 -8.71 3.92 6.82
N LYS A 82 -9.61 4.55 7.59
CA LYS A 82 -10.59 3.82 8.43
C LYS A 82 -11.53 2.92 7.62
N ASP A 83 -11.93 3.38 6.44
CA ASP A 83 -12.96 2.70 5.64
C ASP A 83 -12.37 1.66 4.68
N GLN A 84 -11.15 1.90 4.19
CA GLN A 84 -10.54 1.13 3.11
C GLN A 84 -9.26 0.41 3.51
N GLY A 85 -8.79 0.58 4.76
CA GLY A 85 -7.49 0.06 5.17
C GLY A 85 -6.37 0.65 4.32
N SER A 86 -5.58 -0.21 3.67
CA SER A 86 -4.53 0.17 2.69
C SER A 86 -4.92 -0.14 1.24
N TRP A 87 -6.20 -0.44 0.96
CA TRP A 87 -6.67 -0.93 -0.34
C TRP A 87 -7.00 0.20 -1.33
N PHE A 88 -6.07 1.10 -1.54
CA PHE A 88 -6.20 2.19 -2.51
C PHE A 88 -4.84 2.52 -3.13
N PHE A 89 -4.89 3.11 -4.30
CA PHE A 89 -3.72 3.68 -4.94
C PHE A 89 -3.61 5.16 -4.63
N LEU A 90 -2.38 5.65 -4.58
CA LEU A 90 -2.08 7.07 -4.45
C LEU A 90 -1.77 7.68 -5.81
N GLY A 91 -2.03 8.95 -5.95
CA GLY A 91 -1.66 9.73 -7.11
C GLY A 91 -1.84 11.20 -6.84
N GLU A 92 -0.97 12.02 -7.37
CA GLU A 92 -0.85 13.44 -7.05
C GLU A 92 -1.02 14.31 -8.27
N ILE A 93 -1.61 15.48 -8.03
CA ILE A 93 -1.63 16.59 -8.97
C ILE A 93 -0.87 17.74 -8.32
N PHE A 94 0.33 18.02 -8.83
CA PHE A 94 1.06 19.22 -8.47
C PHE A 94 0.57 20.36 -9.34
N THR A 95 0.09 21.44 -8.71
CA THR A 95 -0.49 22.58 -9.43
C THR A 95 -0.18 23.89 -8.73
N ASN A 96 -0.16 24.97 -9.50
CA ASN A 96 -0.11 26.32 -8.98
C ASN A 96 -1.50 26.95 -8.82
N ALA A 97 -2.59 26.19 -9.02
CA ALA A 97 -3.93 26.68 -8.74
C ALA A 97 -4.09 26.99 -7.24
N PRO A 98 -4.73 28.11 -6.88
CA PRO A 98 -4.91 28.54 -5.49
C PRO A 98 -6.02 27.73 -4.81
N LEU A 99 -5.79 26.46 -4.61
CA LEU A 99 -6.73 25.54 -3.95
C LEU A 99 -6.71 25.76 -2.43
N LYS A 100 -7.87 25.61 -1.81
CA LYS A 100 -7.95 25.63 -0.33
C LYS A 100 -7.23 24.44 0.24
N VAL A 101 -6.36 24.68 1.23
CA VAL A 101 -5.66 23.62 1.94
C VAL A 101 -6.59 23.00 2.99
N ASN A 102 -6.63 21.68 3.03
CA ASN A 102 -7.33 20.97 4.08
C ASN A 102 -6.57 21.11 5.41
N GLN A 103 -7.25 21.59 6.45
CA GLN A 103 -6.67 21.78 7.79
C GLN A 103 -7.03 20.66 8.77
N SER A 104 -7.93 19.76 8.41
CA SER A 104 -8.25 18.61 9.26
C SER A 104 -7.05 17.68 9.40
N LYS A 105 -6.97 16.99 10.52
CA LYS A 105 -5.91 16.00 10.79
C LYS A 105 -6.55 14.64 11.03
N THR A 106 -6.09 13.64 10.31
CA THR A 106 -6.46 12.26 10.58
C THR A 106 -5.69 11.75 11.80
N GLU A 107 -6.39 11.28 12.82
CA GLU A 107 -5.77 10.67 13.98
C GLU A 107 -5.19 9.30 13.66
N ASN A 108 -4.06 8.99 14.27
CA ASN A 108 -3.45 7.68 14.17
C ASN A 108 -4.27 6.65 14.96
N ALA A 109 -4.90 5.72 14.26
CA ALA A 109 -5.74 4.69 14.87
C ALA A 109 -4.99 3.38 15.18
N CYS A 110 -3.67 3.30 15.02
CA CYS A 110 -2.90 2.11 15.40
C CYS A 110 -2.88 1.86 16.91
N GLY A 111 -2.85 2.90 17.74
CA GLY A 111 -2.86 2.76 19.19
C GLY A 111 -1.90 1.68 19.72
N LYS A 112 -2.42 0.74 20.51
CA LYS A 112 -1.68 -0.41 21.07
C LYS A 112 -1.56 -1.58 20.08
N CYS A 113 -2.28 -1.57 18.94
CA CYS A 113 -2.26 -2.68 17.97
C CYS A 113 -0.85 -2.93 17.42
N SER A 114 -0.45 -4.19 17.35
CA SER A 114 0.84 -4.66 16.80
C SER A 114 0.67 -5.79 15.78
N ALA A 115 -0.56 -6.05 15.33
CA ALA A 115 -0.88 -7.18 14.46
C ALA A 115 -0.02 -7.26 13.19
N CYS A 116 0.22 -6.13 12.51
CA CYS A 116 1.06 -6.09 11.32
C CYS A 116 2.53 -6.50 11.59
N ILE A 117 3.03 -6.25 12.80
CA ILE A 117 4.39 -6.62 13.20
C ILE A 117 4.45 -8.13 13.45
N SER A 118 3.51 -8.67 14.22
CA SER A 118 3.49 -10.09 14.62
C SER A 118 3.19 -11.04 13.45
N VAL A 119 2.42 -10.61 12.44
CA VAL A 119 2.10 -11.44 11.25
C VAL A 119 3.12 -11.33 10.12
N CYS A 120 4.11 -10.44 10.21
CA CYS A 120 5.11 -10.30 9.15
C CYS A 120 5.99 -11.55 9.07
N PRO A 121 5.92 -12.35 7.98
CA PRO A 121 6.54 -13.68 7.93
C PRO A 121 8.06 -13.62 7.94
N THR A 122 8.63 -12.53 7.50
CA THR A 122 10.07 -12.30 7.42
C THR A 122 10.58 -11.39 8.54
N ASN A 123 9.69 -10.98 9.47
CA ASN A 123 9.99 -9.97 10.49
C ASN A 123 10.65 -8.72 9.90
N ALA A 124 10.19 -8.29 8.73
CA ALA A 124 10.71 -7.11 8.07
C ALA A 124 10.31 -5.81 8.77
N ILE A 125 9.18 -5.79 9.49
CA ILE A 125 8.77 -4.66 10.32
C ILE A 125 9.48 -4.80 11.66
N ILE A 126 10.60 -4.11 11.82
CA ILE A 126 11.50 -4.26 12.98
C ILE A 126 11.04 -3.44 14.19
N SER A 127 10.33 -2.36 13.95
CA SER A 127 9.68 -1.55 14.99
C SER A 127 8.49 -0.78 14.39
N PRO A 128 7.62 -0.17 15.20
CA PRO A 128 6.52 0.64 14.70
C PRO A 128 6.98 1.75 13.75
N GLY A 129 6.62 1.63 12.48
CA GLY A 129 6.98 2.61 11.44
C GLY A 129 8.38 2.41 10.84
N GLU A 130 9.07 1.32 11.18
CA GLU A 130 10.40 1.01 10.67
C GLU A 130 10.42 -0.35 9.98
N LEU A 131 10.93 -0.37 8.74
CA LEU A 131 10.96 -1.54 7.86
C LEU A 131 12.38 -1.81 7.37
N ASP A 132 12.86 -3.05 7.55
CA ASP A 132 14.05 -3.54 6.84
C ASP A 132 13.64 -4.05 5.45
N ALA A 133 13.88 -3.24 4.42
CA ALA A 133 13.52 -3.56 3.05
C ALA A 133 14.18 -4.85 2.54
N ARG A 134 15.39 -5.19 3.02
CA ARG A 134 16.13 -6.40 2.62
C ARG A 134 15.40 -7.69 3.01
N ARG A 135 14.49 -7.59 3.97
CA ARG A 135 13.65 -8.70 4.47
C ARG A 135 12.21 -8.59 3.96
N CYS A 136 11.83 -7.47 3.36
CA CYS A 136 10.46 -7.22 2.91
C CYS A 136 10.16 -8.01 1.64
N ILE A 137 9.14 -8.87 1.68
CA ILE A 137 8.73 -9.67 0.52
C ILE A 137 8.33 -8.77 -0.65
N ALA A 138 7.61 -7.66 -0.39
CA ALA A 138 7.22 -6.73 -1.44
C ALA A 138 8.44 -6.12 -2.14
N TYR A 139 9.47 -5.71 -1.38
CA TYR A 139 10.72 -5.24 -1.96
C TYR A 139 11.42 -6.34 -2.76
N LEU A 140 11.55 -7.53 -2.20
CA LEU A 140 12.27 -8.63 -2.83
C LEU A 140 11.60 -9.12 -4.12
N THR A 141 10.28 -9.02 -4.23
CA THR A 141 9.53 -9.51 -5.40
C THR A 141 9.26 -8.44 -6.46
N ILE A 142 9.36 -7.15 -6.11
CA ILE A 142 9.02 -6.04 -7.01
C ILE A 142 10.27 -5.23 -7.40
N GLU A 143 11.10 -4.86 -6.42
CA GLU A 143 12.19 -3.90 -6.62
C GLU A 143 13.56 -4.56 -6.76
N HIS A 144 13.75 -5.72 -6.12
CA HIS A 144 15.03 -6.40 -6.10
C HIS A 144 15.40 -6.94 -7.49
N LYS A 145 16.63 -6.61 -7.95
CA LYS A 145 17.18 -7.14 -9.19
C LYS A 145 18.22 -8.20 -8.86
N GLY A 146 17.90 -9.46 -9.10
CA GLY A 146 18.81 -10.57 -8.83
C GLY A 146 18.11 -11.78 -8.21
N VAL A 147 18.92 -12.72 -7.74
CA VAL A 147 18.40 -13.92 -7.06
C VAL A 147 17.89 -13.53 -5.68
N ILE A 148 16.65 -13.89 -5.39
CA ILE A 148 16.04 -13.64 -4.07
C ILE A 148 16.73 -14.60 -3.07
N PRO A 149 17.31 -14.08 -1.97
CA PRO A 149 17.97 -14.92 -0.96
C PRO A 149 16.97 -15.90 -0.33
N VAL A 150 17.30 -17.19 -0.35
CA VAL A 150 16.43 -18.25 0.24
C VAL A 150 16.17 -18.02 1.73
N ALA A 151 17.14 -17.47 2.45
CA ALA A 151 17.01 -17.09 3.87
C ALA A 151 15.90 -16.05 4.15
N GLY A 152 15.44 -15.33 3.13
CA GLY A 152 14.29 -14.42 3.26
C GLY A 152 12.91 -15.11 3.19
N TRP A 153 12.89 -16.39 2.80
CA TRP A 153 11.66 -17.16 2.59
C TRP A 153 11.38 -18.19 3.67
N VAL A 154 12.41 -18.64 4.37
CA VAL A 154 12.29 -19.68 5.37
C VAL A 154 12.78 -19.11 6.70
N GLY A 155 11.88 -18.57 7.49
CA GLY A 155 12.09 -18.61 8.92
C GLY A 155 12.19 -20.10 9.30
N GLU A 156 13.36 -20.54 9.76
CA GLU A 156 13.47 -21.78 10.49
C GLU A 156 12.60 -21.63 11.75
N GLY A 157 11.42 -22.16 11.69
CA GLY A 157 10.47 -22.07 12.78
C GLY A 157 9.08 -22.27 12.20
N GLY A 158 8.58 -23.47 12.38
CA GLY A 158 7.33 -23.97 11.89
C GLY A 158 6.23 -22.93 11.86
N GLY A 159 5.39 -23.02 10.85
CA GLY A 159 4.22 -22.18 10.71
C GLY A 159 3.42 -22.11 11.99
N SER A 160 3.71 -21.11 12.81
CA SER A 160 2.81 -20.70 13.86
C SER A 160 1.61 -20.09 13.17
N ARG A 161 0.56 -20.87 13.02
CA ARG A 161 -0.78 -20.35 12.76
C ARG A 161 -1.06 -19.32 13.84
N CYS A 162 -1.23 -18.09 13.47
CA CYS A 162 -1.79 -17.11 14.37
C CYS A 162 -3.23 -17.55 14.64
N GLN A 163 -3.46 -18.13 15.80
CA GLN A 163 -4.79 -18.23 16.38
C GLN A 163 -5.07 -16.86 17.00
N ASP A 164 -6.16 -16.21 16.60
CA ASP A 164 -6.70 -15.12 17.39
C ASP A 164 -7.25 -15.69 18.70
N GLU A 165 -7.35 -14.87 19.73
CA GLU A 165 -7.88 -15.25 21.03
C GLU A 165 -9.37 -15.69 20.97
N THR A 166 -10.00 -15.68 19.80
CA THR A 166 -11.41 -16.05 19.57
C THR A 166 -11.56 -17.39 18.85
N GLY A 167 -10.45 -18.11 18.55
CA GLY A 167 -10.50 -19.43 17.95
C GLY A 167 -10.88 -19.45 16.46
N GLY A 168 -10.91 -18.30 15.79
CA GLY A 168 -11.18 -18.17 14.36
C GLY A 168 -9.91 -18.34 13.53
N GLU A 169 -9.81 -19.44 12.79
CA GLU A 169 -8.80 -19.60 11.75
C GLU A 169 -9.08 -18.59 10.63
N GLU A 170 -8.29 -17.51 10.53
CA GLU A 170 -8.15 -16.85 9.23
C GLU A 170 -7.28 -15.59 9.27
N VAL A 171 -6.00 -15.72 8.98
CA VAL A 171 -5.23 -14.58 8.46
C VAL A 171 -4.67 -14.94 7.09
N GLY A 172 -5.38 -14.52 6.06
CA GLY A 172 -4.88 -14.56 4.69
C GLY A 172 -3.79 -13.51 4.51
N TRP A 173 -2.72 -13.90 3.81
CA TRP A 173 -1.63 -13.01 3.40
C TRP A 173 -2.16 -11.94 2.45
N TRP A 174 -1.99 -10.68 2.82
CA TRP A 174 -2.42 -9.55 2.03
C TRP A 174 -1.21 -8.77 1.52
N PHE A 175 -0.91 -8.91 0.25
CA PHE A 175 -0.04 -8.02 -0.53
C PHE A 175 -0.84 -7.31 -1.60
#